data_ba3056731fa62fce29a8564509ef9a9f
#
_entry.id   ba3056731fa62fce29a8564509ef9a9f
#
_cell.length_a   1.000
_cell.length_b   1.000
_cell.length_c   1.000
_cell.angle_alpha   90.00
_cell.angle_beta   90.00
_cell.angle_gamma   90.00
#
_symmetry.space_group_name_H-M   'P 1'
#
loop_
_entity.id
_entity.type
_entity.pdbx_description
1 polymer ?
#
loop_
_entity_poly.entity_id
_entity_poly.type
_entity_poly.pdbx_seq_one_letter_code
_entity_poly.pdbx_strand_id
1 'polypeptide(L)'
;MVKDIINEKLYSNPLQNLNSLDHLTFAIKLILFVIFAIILILVNFFLGRFVKPIRNNSPIFFHKFLLWTLSINVEIEGQIEIAKNCNLFVSNHISYLDIPILGSNFPLRFVAKSEVASWGLWGFLAKLAQTIFIKRNKIDTFNQKHKLKKLLLSNEKILIFPEGTTSDGNRVLDFKSSSFSAVEKENFRIQPITLVYSEFNGIPINRWLRPILAWYGDMDLVPHLSFLVNLRPIKVKLIFSDPVKSEIFSNRKHLNNYLQEIITTNYNNSKSK
;
A
#
# COMPACT_ATOMS: atom_id res chain seq x y z
N MET A 1 -9.66 25.79 2.42
CA MET A 1 -11.08 25.35 2.42
C MET A 1 -11.26 23.87 2.79
N VAL A 2 -10.70 22.87 2.06
CA VAL A 2 -10.79 21.45 2.51
C VAL A 2 -9.92 21.21 3.75
N LYS A 3 -8.72 21.80 3.82
CA LYS A 3 -7.83 21.77 4.99
C LYS A 3 -8.48 22.40 6.23
N ASP A 4 -9.26 23.45 6.04
CA ASP A 4 -9.94 24.19 7.10
C ASP A 4 -11.17 23.41 7.60
N ILE A 5 -11.92 22.77 6.71
CA ILE A 5 -13.08 21.92 7.05
C ILE A 5 -12.62 20.63 7.76
N ILE A 6 -11.50 20.05 7.33
CA ILE A 6 -10.87 18.90 8.00
C ILE A 6 -10.36 19.32 9.38
N ASN A 7 -9.70 20.47 9.48
CA ASN A 7 -9.21 20.98 10.77
C ASN A 7 -10.34 21.41 11.71
N GLU A 8 -11.37 22.08 11.24
CA GLU A 8 -12.41 22.65 12.11
C GLU A 8 -13.51 21.63 12.51
N LYS A 9 -13.95 20.75 11.60
CA LYS A 9 -14.98 19.74 11.87
C LYS A 9 -14.47 18.40 12.39
N LEU A 10 -13.23 18.03 12.13
CA LEU A 10 -12.63 16.79 12.61
C LEU A 10 -11.93 16.96 13.97
N TYR A 11 -11.43 18.15 14.27
CA TYR A 11 -10.88 18.46 15.61
C TYR A 11 -11.94 18.91 16.62
N SER A 12 -13.12 19.33 16.18
CA SER A 12 -14.29 19.55 17.05
C SER A 12 -15.22 18.34 17.11
N ASN A 13 -14.66 17.17 17.45
CA ASN A 13 -15.26 16.11 18.22
C ASN A 13 -16.60 15.44 17.84
N PRO A 14 -16.64 14.51 16.83
CA PRO A 14 -17.61 13.42 16.88
C PRO A 14 -16.99 12.09 17.38
N LEU A 15 -15.71 12.06 17.80
CA LEU A 15 -14.95 10.82 18.04
C LEU A 15 -14.41 10.67 19.47
N GLN A 16 -14.91 11.46 20.41
CA GLN A 16 -14.47 11.45 21.81
C GLN A 16 -15.03 10.31 22.68
N ASN A 17 -15.31 9.14 22.12
CA ASN A 17 -15.72 8.01 22.94
C ASN A 17 -14.77 6.81 22.85
N LEU A 18 -13.48 7.04 22.67
CA LEU A 18 -12.50 6.03 23.07
C LEU A 18 -12.38 6.12 24.58
N ASN A 19 -12.81 5.07 25.29
CA ASN A 19 -12.65 4.95 26.73
C ASN A 19 -11.16 5.02 27.11
N SER A 20 -10.84 5.44 28.32
CA SER A 20 -9.46 5.44 28.84
C SER A 20 -8.77 4.07 28.68
N LEU A 21 -9.54 2.97 28.73
CA LEU A 21 -9.09 1.62 28.49
C LEU A 21 -8.61 1.40 27.03
N ASP A 22 -9.26 2.03 26.04
CA ASP A 22 -8.85 1.92 24.62
C ASP A 22 -7.53 2.64 24.37
N HIS A 23 -7.31 3.77 25.03
CA HIS A 23 -6.03 4.48 24.98
C HIS A 23 -4.92 3.69 25.67
N LEU A 24 -5.16 3.08 26.82
CA LEU A 24 -4.20 2.23 27.52
C LEU A 24 -3.85 1.00 26.68
N THR A 25 -4.86 0.33 26.13
CA THR A 25 -4.67 -0.84 25.25
C THR A 25 -3.83 -0.47 24.03
N PHE A 26 -4.07 0.69 23.43
CA PHE A 26 -3.26 1.15 22.30
C PHE A 26 -1.82 1.46 22.71
N ALA A 27 -1.62 2.14 23.84
CA ALA A 27 -0.28 2.44 24.33
C ALA A 27 0.52 1.15 24.58
N ILE A 28 -0.09 0.12 25.17
CA ILE A 28 0.53 -1.20 25.36
C ILE A 28 0.89 -1.81 23.99
N LYS A 29 -0.05 -1.84 23.03
CA LYS A 29 0.21 -2.37 21.69
C LYS A 29 1.33 -1.61 20.98
N LEU A 30 1.40 -0.30 21.15
CA LEU A 30 2.45 0.53 20.57
C LEU A 30 3.83 0.21 21.15
N ILE A 31 3.91 0.05 22.47
CA ILE A 31 5.16 -0.34 23.14
C ILE A 31 5.62 -1.72 22.64
N LEU A 32 4.71 -2.69 22.60
CA LEU A 32 5.01 -4.02 22.07
C LEU A 32 5.45 -3.98 20.60
N PHE A 33 4.80 -3.13 19.79
CA PHE A 33 5.20 -2.93 18.39
C PHE A 33 6.61 -2.35 18.27
N VAL A 34 6.95 -1.33 19.07
CA VAL A 34 8.28 -0.73 19.04
C VAL A 34 9.36 -1.74 19.42
N ILE A 35 9.14 -2.52 20.49
CA ILE A 35 10.07 -3.58 20.92
C ILE A 35 10.22 -4.62 19.80
N PHE A 36 9.12 -5.11 19.25
CA PHE A 36 9.12 -6.09 18.15
C PHE A 36 9.82 -5.54 16.91
N ALA A 37 9.54 -4.29 16.53
CA ALA A 37 10.16 -3.63 15.38
C ALA A 37 11.68 -3.53 15.54
N ILE A 38 12.17 -3.15 16.74
CA ILE A 38 13.61 -3.09 17.03
C ILE A 38 14.24 -4.48 16.87
N ILE A 39 13.65 -5.52 17.49
CA ILE A 39 14.15 -6.88 17.36
C ILE A 39 14.19 -7.32 15.90
N LEU A 40 13.12 -7.07 15.14
CA LEU A 40 13.03 -7.45 13.74
C LEU A 40 14.02 -6.71 12.85
N ILE A 41 14.26 -5.42 13.13
CA ILE A 41 15.28 -4.61 12.45
C ILE A 41 16.67 -5.18 12.73
N LEU A 42 16.98 -5.51 13.98
CA LEU A 42 18.27 -6.12 14.34
C LEU A 42 18.46 -7.49 13.68
N VAL A 43 17.45 -8.35 13.74
CA VAL A 43 17.47 -9.65 13.06
C VAL A 43 17.68 -9.49 11.55
N ASN A 44 16.96 -8.56 10.91
CA ASN A 44 17.14 -8.30 9.49
C ASN A 44 18.52 -7.72 9.17
N PHE A 45 19.03 -6.81 10.00
CA PHE A 45 20.35 -6.21 9.82
C PHE A 45 21.49 -7.22 9.93
N PHE A 46 21.46 -8.08 10.95
CA PHE A 46 22.54 -9.06 11.19
C PHE A 46 22.38 -10.32 10.34
N LEU A 47 21.19 -10.91 10.26
CA LEU A 47 20.93 -12.19 9.59
C LEU A 47 20.37 -12.06 8.19
N GLY A 48 19.54 -11.06 7.91
CA GLY A 48 18.93 -10.85 6.59
C GLY A 48 19.96 -10.57 5.49
N ARG A 49 21.18 -10.14 5.86
CA ARG A 49 22.30 -10.00 4.95
C ARG A 49 22.74 -11.33 4.34
N PHE A 50 22.66 -12.40 5.11
CA PHE A 50 23.15 -13.75 4.74
C PHE A 50 21.99 -14.69 4.41
N VAL A 51 20.82 -14.51 5.00
CA VAL A 51 19.67 -15.39 4.90
C VAL A 51 18.54 -14.72 4.14
N LYS A 52 18.43 -15.02 2.83
CA LYS A 52 17.42 -14.45 1.93
C LYS A 52 15.98 -14.56 2.46
N PRO A 53 15.51 -15.73 3.00
CA PRO A 53 14.17 -15.84 3.59
C PRO A 53 13.91 -14.83 4.72
N ILE A 54 14.87 -14.59 5.61
CA ILE A 54 14.72 -13.62 6.70
C ILE A 54 14.53 -12.22 6.10
N ARG A 55 15.42 -11.83 5.18
CA ARG A 55 15.35 -10.52 4.52
C ARG A 55 14.03 -10.28 3.79
N ASN A 56 13.50 -11.29 3.12
CA ASN A 56 12.29 -11.16 2.31
C ASN A 56 11.01 -11.21 3.16
N ASN A 57 10.99 -11.99 4.23
CA ASN A 57 9.78 -12.21 5.01
C ASN A 57 9.65 -11.29 6.24
N SER A 58 10.77 -10.74 6.75
CA SER A 58 10.70 -9.82 7.89
C SER A 58 9.77 -8.60 7.67
N PRO A 59 9.68 -8.00 6.46
CA PRO A 59 8.69 -6.94 6.23
C PRO A 59 7.25 -7.40 6.39
N ILE A 60 6.92 -8.65 6.04
CA ILE A 60 5.56 -9.20 6.22
C ILE A 60 5.17 -9.21 7.70
N PHE A 61 6.07 -9.70 8.56
CA PHE A 61 5.82 -9.72 10.02
C PHE A 61 5.72 -8.31 10.59
N PHE A 62 6.58 -7.40 10.15
CA PHE A 62 6.49 -5.98 10.51
C PHE A 62 5.12 -5.39 10.14
N HIS A 63 4.68 -5.60 8.90
CA HIS A 63 3.40 -5.11 8.42
C HIS A 63 2.22 -5.72 9.19
N LYS A 64 2.21 -7.04 9.41
CA LYS A 64 1.16 -7.70 10.20
C LYS A 64 1.07 -7.15 11.61
N PHE A 65 2.21 -6.96 12.28
CA PHE A 65 2.21 -6.46 13.64
C PHE A 65 1.80 -4.98 13.70
N LEU A 66 2.18 -4.17 12.71
CA LEU A 66 1.72 -2.79 12.56
C LEU A 66 0.19 -2.72 12.37
N LEU A 67 -0.37 -3.56 11.50
CA LEU A 67 -1.83 -3.63 11.30
C LEU A 67 -2.57 -4.04 12.58
N TRP A 68 -2.04 -5.01 13.32
CA TRP A 68 -2.58 -5.40 14.62
C TRP A 68 -2.54 -4.24 15.62
N THR A 69 -1.42 -3.50 15.68
CA THR A 69 -1.27 -2.32 16.56
C THR A 69 -2.27 -1.24 16.21
N LEU A 70 -2.46 -0.96 14.93
CA LEU A 70 -3.42 0.03 14.44
C LEU A 70 -4.85 -0.48 14.40
N SER A 71 -5.10 -1.74 14.81
CA SER A 71 -6.42 -2.40 14.73
C SER A 71 -7.03 -2.30 13.31
N ILE A 72 -6.21 -2.58 12.30
CA ILE A 72 -6.64 -2.63 10.90
C ILE A 72 -6.94 -4.09 10.54
N ASN A 73 -8.18 -4.36 10.18
CA ASN A 73 -8.68 -5.67 9.76
C ASN A 73 -8.73 -5.73 8.25
N VAL A 74 -8.07 -6.73 7.66
CA VAL A 74 -8.02 -6.92 6.22
C VAL A 74 -8.88 -8.10 5.82
N GLU A 75 -9.92 -7.85 5.04
CA GLU A 75 -10.77 -8.85 4.40
C GLU A 75 -10.24 -9.14 2.99
N ILE A 76 -10.13 -10.41 2.64
CA ILE A 76 -9.62 -10.83 1.34
C ILE A 76 -10.75 -11.46 0.54
N GLU A 77 -11.01 -10.92 -0.65
CA GLU A 77 -11.91 -11.49 -1.66
C GLU A 77 -11.09 -12.00 -2.84
N GLY A 78 -11.50 -13.14 -3.42
CA GLY A 78 -10.82 -13.78 -4.55
C GLY A 78 -9.76 -14.78 -4.16
N GLN A 79 -9.00 -15.24 -5.16
CA GLN A 79 -8.10 -16.39 -5.00
C GLN A 79 -6.66 -15.94 -4.71
N ILE A 80 -6.36 -15.60 -3.46
CA ILE A 80 -5.02 -15.16 -3.03
C ILE A 80 -3.92 -16.20 -3.33
N GLU A 81 -4.24 -17.49 -3.33
CA GLU A 81 -3.27 -18.56 -3.61
C GLU A 81 -2.71 -18.47 -5.05
N ILE A 82 -3.55 -18.09 -6.02
CA ILE A 82 -3.11 -17.88 -7.42
C ILE A 82 -2.12 -16.72 -7.52
N ALA A 83 -2.31 -15.70 -6.70
CA ALA A 83 -1.43 -14.53 -6.66
C ALA A 83 0.01 -14.86 -6.25
N LYS A 84 0.24 -15.96 -5.52
CA LYS A 84 1.59 -16.43 -5.15
C LYS A 84 2.49 -16.68 -6.35
N ASN A 85 1.90 -16.99 -7.52
CA ASN A 85 2.61 -17.27 -8.75
C ASN A 85 2.76 -16.03 -9.66
N CYS A 86 2.39 -14.84 -9.16
CA CYS A 86 2.53 -13.59 -9.90
C CYS A 86 3.81 -12.85 -9.51
N ASN A 87 4.39 -12.14 -10.50
CA ASN A 87 5.61 -11.35 -10.32
C ASN A 87 5.31 -9.87 -10.11
N LEU A 88 4.32 -9.33 -10.84
CA LEU A 88 3.91 -7.95 -10.76
C LEU A 88 2.52 -7.85 -10.12
N PHE A 89 2.40 -7.00 -9.12
CA PHE A 89 1.16 -6.67 -8.43
C PHE A 89 0.80 -5.23 -8.76
N VAL A 90 -0.46 -4.98 -9.04
CA VAL A 90 -0.97 -3.66 -9.43
C VAL A 90 -2.16 -3.31 -8.56
N SER A 91 -2.13 -2.16 -7.90
CA SER A 91 -3.22 -1.71 -7.03
C SER A 91 -3.49 -0.21 -7.20
N ASN A 92 -4.72 0.21 -6.87
CA ASN A 92 -5.03 1.61 -6.61
C ASN A 92 -4.35 2.09 -5.32
N HIS A 93 -4.25 3.42 -5.15
CA HIS A 93 -3.48 4.03 -4.06
C HIS A 93 -4.25 5.16 -3.38
N ILE A 94 -4.51 5.00 -2.08
CA ILE A 94 -5.34 5.92 -1.29
C ILE A 94 -4.52 6.54 -0.14
N SER A 95 -3.69 5.72 0.52
CA SER A 95 -2.98 6.12 1.73
C SER A 95 -1.62 5.44 1.83
N TYR A 96 -0.71 5.99 2.66
CA TYR A 96 0.51 5.26 3.06
C TYR A 96 0.21 3.93 3.77
N LEU A 97 -0.99 3.77 4.35
CA LEU A 97 -1.44 2.53 4.96
C LEU A 97 -1.62 1.38 3.95
N ASP A 98 -1.77 1.69 2.66
CA ASP A 98 -1.86 0.66 1.61
C ASP A 98 -0.61 -0.22 1.58
N ILE A 99 0.55 0.35 1.95
CA ILE A 99 1.84 -0.36 1.99
C ILE A 99 1.81 -1.51 3.01
N PRO A 100 1.54 -1.28 4.32
CA PRO A 100 1.44 -2.39 5.26
C PRO A 100 0.25 -3.32 5.00
N ILE A 101 -0.88 -2.82 4.48
CA ILE A 101 -2.05 -3.64 4.15
C ILE A 101 -1.69 -4.67 3.06
N LEU A 102 -1.11 -4.23 1.95
CA LEU A 102 -0.70 -5.11 0.85
C LEU A 102 0.53 -5.95 1.22
N GLY A 103 1.51 -5.35 1.87
CA GLY A 103 2.77 -5.99 2.26
C GLY A 103 2.64 -7.00 3.41
N SER A 104 1.50 -7.08 4.08
CA SER A 104 1.24 -8.11 5.10
C SER A 104 0.95 -9.50 4.50
N ASN A 105 0.66 -9.58 3.19
CA ASN A 105 0.26 -10.83 2.54
C ASN A 105 1.38 -11.50 1.74
N PHE A 106 2.30 -10.70 1.18
CA PHE A 106 3.38 -11.18 0.30
C PHE A 106 4.69 -10.43 0.57
N PRO A 107 5.85 -11.03 0.27
CA PRO A 107 7.14 -10.35 0.32
C PRO A 107 7.28 -9.36 -0.84
N LEU A 108 6.47 -8.31 -0.85
CA LEU A 108 6.40 -7.33 -1.91
C LEU A 108 7.52 -6.29 -1.81
N ARG A 109 8.11 -5.96 -2.95
CA ARG A 109 8.95 -4.78 -3.12
C ARG A 109 8.10 -3.66 -3.71
N PHE A 110 7.90 -2.62 -2.96
CA PHE A 110 7.15 -1.45 -3.42
C PHE A 110 8.01 -0.55 -4.30
N VAL A 111 7.37 0.10 -5.26
CA VAL A 111 8.02 1.13 -6.07
C VAL A 111 7.63 2.50 -5.51
N ALA A 112 8.60 3.31 -5.11
CA ALA A 112 8.40 4.63 -4.53
C ALA A 112 9.24 5.70 -5.23
N LYS A 113 8.88 6.98 -5.03
CA LYS A 113 9.69 8.12 -5.49
C LYS A 113 11.03 8.14 -4.75
N SER A 114 12.09 8.58 -5.43
CA SER A 114 13.45 8.67 -4.85
C SER A 114 13.52 9.52 -3.57
N GLU A 115 12.68 10.57 -3.48
CA GLU A 115 12.63 11.48 -2.35
C GLU A 115 12.23 10.79 -1.05
N VAL A 116 11.42 9.72 -1.13
CA VAL A 116 11.03 8.92 0.05
C VAL A 116 12.25 8.31 0.75
N ALA A 117 13.33 8.02 0.01
CA ALA A 117 14.56 7.48 0.58
C ALA A 117 15.24 8.42 1.60
N SER A 118 14.95 9.73 1.55
CA SER A 118 15.47 10.76 2.44
C SER A 118 14.53 11.12 3.61
N TRP A 119 13.39 10.45 3.77
CA TRP A 119 12.41 10.73 4.82
C TRP A 119 12.78 10.13 6.18
N GLY A 120 14.02 10.36 6.65
CA GLY A 120 14.48 9.93 7.97
C GLY A 120 14.17 8.45 8.27
N LEU A 121 13.47 8.18 9.36
CA LEU A 121 13.07 6.83 9.77
C LEU A 121 12.25 6.09 8.71
N TRP A 122 11.32 6.76 8.04
CA TRP A 122 10.48 6.14 7.00
C TRP A 122 11.30 5.71 5.79
N GLY A 123 12.26 6.54 5.37
CA GLY A 123 13.20 6.20 4.30
C GLY A 123 14.12 5.04 4.68
N PHE A 124 14.55 4.96 5.94
CA PHE A 124 15.32 3.82 6.46
C PHE A 124 14.51 2.53 6.42
N LEU A 125 13.27 2.53 6.94
CA LEU A 125 12.39 1.37 6.91
C LEU A 125 12.05 0.92 5.48
N ALA A 126 11.82 1.87 4.57
CA ALA A 126 11.59 1.58 3.16
C ALA A 126 12.81 0.91 2.50
N LYS A 127 14.04 1.34 2.83
CA LYS A 127 15.28 0.69 2.36
C LYS A 127 15.40 -0.73 2.92
N LEU A 128 15.10 -0.92 4.19
CA LEU A 128 15.14 -2.23 4.84
C LEU A 128 14.11 -3.20 4.23
N ALA A 129 12.92 -2.70 3.86
CA ALA A 129 11.89 -3.41 3.10
C ALA A 129 12.22 -3.57 1.61
N GLN A 130 13.43 -3.22 1.18
CA GLN A 130 13.92 -3.36 -0.20
C GLN A 130 13.08 -2.59 -1.24
N THR A 131 12.49 -1.46 -0.85
CA THR A 131 11.74 -0.58 -1.75
C THR A 131 12.59 -0.15 -2.95
N ILE A 132 11.98 -0.13 -4.12
CA ILE A 132 12.61 0.26 -5.38
C ILE A 132 12.37 1.76 -5.57
N PHE A 133 13.40 2.56 -5.34
CA PHE A 133 13.32 4.01 -5.53
C PHE A 133 13.52 4.38 -6.99
N ILE A 134 12.61 5.20 -7.53
CA ILE A 134 12.65 5.68 -8.92
C ILE A 134 12.68 7.22 -8.97
N LYS A 135 13.50 7.76 -9.86
CA LYS A 135 13.52 9.19 -10.21
C LYS A 135 12.58 9.44 -11.39
N ARG A 136 11.86 10.56 -11.38
CA ARG A 136 10.88 10.90 -12.44
C ARG A 136 11.48 11.77 -13.55
N ASN A 137 12.73 11.51 -13.95
CA ASN A 137 13.34 12.20 -15.08
C ASN A 137 13.44 11.26 -16.32
N LYS A 138 13.48 11.85 -17.51
CA LYS A 138 13.50 11.11 -18.78
C LYS A 138 14.73 10.21 -18.93
N ILE A 139 15.88 10.64 -18.44
CA ILE A 139 17.18 9.94 -18.56
C ILE A 139 17.17 8.64 -17.75
N ASP A 140 16.59 8.67 -16.55
CA ASP A 140 16.54 7.50 -15.67
C ASP A 140 15.44 6.49 -16.04
N THR A 141 14.47 6.88 -16.89
CA THR A 141 13.35 6.00 -17.27
C THR A 141 13.83 4.70 -17.93
N PHE A 142 14.87 4.75 -18.76
CA PHE A 142 15.44 3.57 -19.41
C PHE A 142 16.10 2.63 -18.38
N ASN A 143 16.94 3.18 -17.52
CA ASN A 143 17.63 2.43 -16.46
C ASN A 143 16.65 1.78 -15.47
N GLN A 144 15.57 2.50 -15.16
CA GLN A 144 14.51 2.02 -14.26
C GLN A 144 13.73 0.85 -14.88
N LYS A 145 13.38 0.94 -16.16
CA LYS A 145 12.75 -0.15 -16.92
C LYS A 145 13.62 -1.41 -16.85
N HIS A 146 14.92 -1.30 -17.13
CA HIS A 146 15.85 -2.43 -17.08
C HIS A 146 16.00 -2.99 -15.65
N LYS A 147 16.09 -2.12 -14.64
CA LYS A 147 16.17 -2.54 -13.22
C LYS A 147 14.92 -3.33 -12.80
N LEU A 148 13.72 -2.81 -13.12
CA LEU A 148 12.46 -3.49 -12.79
C LEU A 148 12.36 -4.83 -13.54
N LYS A 149 12.65 -4.86 -14.84
CA LYS A 149 12.66 -6.09 -15.63
C LYS A 149 13.62 -7.14 -15.04
N LYS A 150 14.85 -6.75 -14.67
CA LYS A 150 15.83 -7.65 -14.06
C LYS A 150 15.32 -8.25 -12.75
N LEU A 151 14.66 -7.46 -11.90
CA LEU A 151 14.09 -7.93 -10.64
C LEU A 151 12.92 -8.90 -10.89
N LEU A 152 12.03 -8.61 -11.85
CA LEU A 152 10.94 -9.51 -12.24
C LEU A 152 11.46 -10.83 -12.78
N LEU A 153 12.50 -10.82 -13.61
CA LEU A 153 13.18 -12.03 -14.11
C LEU A 153 13.85 -12.84 -13.00
N SER A 154 14.27 -12.19 -11.91
CA SER A 154 14.80 -12.85 -10.73
C SER A 154 13.69 -13.38 -9.79
N ASN A 155 12.46 -13.43 -10.28
CA ASN A 155 11.26 -13.89 -9.54
C ASN A 155 10.98 -13.07 -8.27
N GLU A 156 11.41 -11.80 -8.23
CA GLU A 156 11.02 -10.88 -7.17
C GLU A 156 9.57 -10.42 -7.40
N LYS A 157 8.84 -10.24 -6.29
CA LYS A 157 7.45 -9.77 -6.32
C LYS A 157 7.43 -8.25 -6.18
N ILE A 158 6.96 -7.56 -7.20
CA ILE A 158 6.97 -6.10 -7.24
C ILE A 158 5.54 -5.59 -7.24
N LEU A 159 5.25 -4.62 -6.38
CA LEU A 159 3.97 -3.90 -6.39
C LEU A 159 4.17 -2.47 -6.89
N ILE A 160 3.32 -2.09 -7.82
CA ILE A 160 3.24 -0.73 -8.34
C ILE A 160 1.85 -0.13 -8.11
N PHE A 161 1.83 1.17 -7.86
CA PHE A 161 0.65 2.01 -7.89
C PHE A 161 0.69 2.88 -9.16
N PRO A 162 0.03 2.47 -10.25
CA PRO A 162 0.20 3.15 -11.54
C PRO A 162 -0.42 4.54 -11.59
N GLU A 163 -1.26 4.92 -10.63
CA GLU A 163 -1.72 6.29 -10.41
C GLU A 163 -0.54 7.25 -10.17
N GLY A 164 0.54 6.75 -9.54
CA GLY A 164 1.76 7.50 -9.25
C GLY A 164 1.59 8.58 -8.19
N THR A 165 0.44 8.66 -7.55
CA THR A 165 0.11 9.46 -6.37
C THR A 165 -1.08 8.82 -5.67
N THR A 166 -1.36 9.23 -4.44
CA THR A 166 -2.55 8.82 -3.69
C THR A 166 -3.77 9.63 -4.11
N SER A 167 -4.95 9.02 -4.12
CA SER A 167 -6.24 9.64 -4.35
C SER A 167 -6.91 10.05 -3.02
N ASP A 168 -8.01 10.81 -3.12
CA ASP A 168 -8.89 11.14 -1.99
C ASP A 168 -9.80 9.97 -1.56
N GLY A 169 -9.65 8.79 -2.17
CA GLY A 169 -10.47 7.62 -1.93
C GLY A 169 -11.87 7.67 -2.57
N ASN A 170 -12.25 8.72 -3.27
CA ASN A 170 -13.55 8.78 -3.94
C ASN A 170 -13.55 8.12 -5.31
N ARG A 171 -12.39 8.01 -5.93
CA ARG A 171 -12.18 7.39 -7.24
C ARG A 171 -10.78 6.81 -7.37
N VAL A 172 -10.61 5.87 -8.28
CA VAL A 172 -9.32 5.46 -8.80
C VAL A 172 -8.86 6.52 -9.81
N LEU A 173 -7.63 7.01 -9.68
CA LEU A 173 -7.06 7.98 -10.62
C LEU A 173 -6.57 7.26 -11.89
N ASP A 174 -6.33 8.05 -12.95
CA ASP A 174 -5.86 7.52 -14.21
C ASP A 174 -4.49 6.86 -14.09
N PHE A 175 -4.39 5.63 -14.59
CA PHE A 175 -3.16 4.87 -14.59
C PHE A 175 -2.17 5.39 -15.63
N LYS A 176 -0.90 5.47 -15.26
CA LYS A 176 0.19 5.87 -16.15
C LYS A 176 0.73 4.65 -16.88
N SER A 177 0.48 4.54 -18.16
CA SER A 177 0.93 3.41 -18.97
C SER A 177 2.46 3.19 -18.96
N SER A 178 3.24 4.23 -18.63
CA SER A 178 4.69 4.11 -18.42
C SER A 178 5.07 3.18 -17.28
N SER A 179 4.19 2.96 -16.32
CA SER A 179 4.39 2.03 -15.19
C SER A 179 4.53 0.58 -15.65
N PHE A 180 4.01 0.25 -16.84
CA PHE A 180 4.04 -1.09 -17.41
C PHE A 180 5.15 -1.29 -18.44
N SER A 181 6.05 -0.31 -18.61
CA SER A 181 7.12 -0.39 -19.62
C SER A 181 8.08 -1.58 -19.41
N ALA A 182 8.28 -2.04 -18.18
CA ALA A 182 9.16 -3.15 -17.86
C ALA A 182 8.59 -4.52 -18.25
N VAL A 183 7.26 -4.62 -18.43
CA VAL A 183 6.55 -5.88 -18.75
C VAL A 183 6.01 -5.90 -20.20
N GLU A 184 6.18 -4.80 -20.93
CA GLU A 184 5.75 -4.70 -22.33
C GLU A 184 6.49 -5.71 -23.20
N LYS A 185 5.75 -6.55 -23.95
CA LYS A 185 6.27 -7.65 -24.78
C LYS A 185 7.03 -8.73 -23.99
N GLU A 186 6.72 -8.90 -22.73
CA GLU A 186 7.29 -9.92 -21.86
C GLU A 186 6.19 -10.87 -21.37
N ASN A 187 6.59 -12.05 -20.89
CA ASN A 187 5.65 -13.03 -20.32
C ASN A 187 5.69 -13.00 -18.78
N PHE A 188 5.11 -11.96 -18.17
CA PHE A 188 4.94 -11.89 -16.73
C PHE A 188 3.49 -12.07 -16.33
N ARG A 189 3.26 -12.73 -15.20
CA ARG A 189 1.94 -12.81 -14.57
C ARG A 189 1.73 -11.58 -13.69
N ILE A 190 0.62 -10.88 -13.95
CA ILE A 190 0.24 -9.64 -13.28
C ILE A 190 -1.00 -9.89 -12.46
N GLN A 191 -0.96 -9.55 -11.18
CA GLN A 191 -2.07 -9.63 -10.24
C GLN A 191 -2.70 -8.26 -10.03
N PRO A 192 -3.91 -8.01 -10.54
CA PRO A 192 -4.67 -6.83 -10.16
C PRO A 192 -5.23 -7.01 -8.75
N ILE A 193 -5.11 -5.97 -7.92
CA ILE A 193 -5.68 -5.91 -6.57
C ILE A 193 -6.45 -4.60 -6.43
N THR A 194 -7.69 -4.69 -5.97
CA THR A 194 -8.44 -3.50 -5.61
C THR A 194 -8.46 -3.35 -4.10
N LEU A 195 -8.02 -2.20 -3.60
CA LEU A 195 -8.00 -1.85 -2.19
C LEU A 195 -9.14 -0.88 -1.88
N VAL A 196 -9.97 -1.22 -0.89
CA VAL A 196 -11.13 -0.41 -0.49
C VAL A 196 -11.18 -0.30 1.02
N TYR A 197 -11.13 0.92 1.54
CA TYR A 197 -11.45 1.18 2.95
C TYR A 197 -12.96 1.14 3.10
N SER A 198 -13.48 0.19 3.88
CA SER A 198 -14.92 -0.10 3.96
C SER A 198 -15.58 0.46 5.21
N GLU A 199 -14.85 0.47 6.35
CA GLU A 199 -15.43 0.84 7.63
C GLU A 199 -14.35 1.40 8.57
N PHE A 200 -14.70 2.34 9.43
CA PHE A 200 -13.91 2.71 10.60
C PHE A 200 -14.81 2.86 11.81
N ASN A 201 -14.34 2.39 12.97
CA ASN A 201 -15.08 2.43 14.24
C ASN A 201 -16.54 1.94 14.12
N GLY A 202 -16.78 0.87 13.34
CA GLY A 202 -18.11 0.33 13.08
C GLY A 202 -18.98 1.15 12.12
N ILE A 203 -18.45 2.25 11.55
CA ILE A 203 -19.18 3.14 10.65
C ILE A 203 -18.79 2.84 9.20
N PRO A 204 -19.73 2.44 8.32
CA PRO A 204 -19.47 2.29 6.90
C PRO A 204 -19.00 3.61 6.26
N ILE A 205 -17.99 3.51 5.39
CA ILE A 205 -17.35 4.69 4.78
C ILE A 205 -18.13 5.14 3.54
N ASN A 206 -18.76 6.30 3.66
CA ASN A 206 -19.43 6.97 2.55
C ASN A 206 -18.49 7.97 1.83
N ARG A 207 -19.01 8.64 0.79
CA ARG A 207 -18.26 9.62 -0.03
C ARG A 207 -17.57 10.71 0.80
N TRP A 208 -18.20 11.18 1.88
CA TRP A 208 -17.70 12.28 2.69
C TRP A 208 -16.63 11.83 3.69
N LEU A 209 -16.64 10.55 4.05
CA LEU A 209 -15.72 9.97 5.02
C LEU A 209 -14.45 9.39 4.37
N ARG A 210 -14.46 9.07 3.07
CA ARG A 210 -13.27 8.51 2.38
C ARG A 210 -12.03 9.39 2.49
N PRO A 211 -12.12 10.72 2.29
CA PRO A 211 -10.94 11.59 2.41
C PRO A 211 -10.29 11.58 3.79
N ILE A 212 -10.99 11.11 4.82
CA ILE A 212 -10.50 11.02 6.19
C ILE A 212 -9.41 9.96 6.34
N LEU A 213 -9.55 8.82 5.65
CA LEU A 213 -8.57 7.73 5.67
C LEU A 213 -7.51 7.88 4.57
N ALA A 214 -7.80 8.70 3.57
CA ALA A 214 -6.90 8.98 2.48
C ALA A 214 -5.78 9.94 2.92
N TRP A 215 -4.58 9.70 2.39
CA TRP A 215 -3.46 10.64 2.55
C TRP A 215 -3.04 11.13 1.17
N TYR A 216 -3.40 12.35 0.84
CA TYR A 216 -3.25 12.92 -0.51
C TYR A 216 -2.91 14.41 -0.48
N GLY A 217 -2.46 14.94 -1.61
CA GLY A 217 -2.05 16.34 -1.71
C GLY A 217 -0.86 16.67 -0.80
N ASP A 218 -0.96 17.78 -0.07
CA ASP A 218 0.08 18.31 0.81
C ASP A 218 -0.16 17.96 2.29
N MET A 219 -0.81 16.84 2.57
CA MET A 219 -1.08 16.41 3.95
C MET A 219 0.20 15.96 4.64
N ASP A 220 0.40 16.45 5.87
CA ASP A 220 1.50 16.01 6.73
C ASP A 220 1.24 14.61 7.29
N LEU A 221 2.26 13.74 7.23
CA LEU A 221 2.15 12.34 7.63
C LEU A 221 1.85 12.17 9.13
N VAL A 222 2.60 12.86 9.99
CA VAL A 222 2.52 12.64 11.45
C VAL A 222 1.18 13.10 12.03
N PRO A 223 0.67 14.30 11.72
CA PRO A 223 -0.66 14.71 12.16
C PRO A 223 -1.77 13.77 11.67
N HIS A 224 -1.70 13.34 10.40
CA HIS A 224 -2.67 12.41 9.85
C HIS A 224 -2.63 11.04 10.55
N LEU A 225 -1.45 10.48 10.80
CA LEU A 225 -1.29 9.23 11.52
C LEU A 225 -1.84 9.31 12.96
N SER A 226 -1.53 10.40 13.67
CA SER A 226 -2.05 10.64 15.02
C SER A 226 -3.58 10.69 15.05
N PHE A 227 -4.18 11.29 14.02
CA PHE A 227 -5.61 11.33 13.86
C PHE A 227 -6.21 9.95 13.56
N LEU A 228 -5.61 9.17 12.64
CA LEU A 228 -6.08 7.83 12.27
C LEU A 228 -6.11 6.85 13.45
N VAL A 229 -5.22 7.03 14.42
CA VAL A 229 -5.20 6.23 15.65
C VAL A 229 -6.53 6.31 16.42
N ASN A 230 -7.26 7.41 16.30
CA ASN A 230 -8.56 7.60 16.97
C ASN A 230 -9.75 7.00 16.17
N LEU A 231 -9.53 6.60 14.92
CA LEU A 231 -10.57 6.02 14.05
C LEU A 231 -10.67 4.48 14.10
N ARG A 232 -9.94 3.84 15.00
CA ARG A 232 -9.88 2.38 15.12
C ARG A 232 -11.16 1.78 15.67
N PRO A 233 -11.51 0.53 15.30
CA PRO A 233 -10.86 -0.30 14.27
C PRO A 233 -11.17 0.17 12.85
N ILE A 234 -10.25 -0.12 11.90
CA ILE A 234 -10.43 0.17 10.47
C ILE A 234 -10.59 -1.16 9.74
N LYS A 235 -11.58 -1.28 8.84
CA LYS A 235 -11.72 -2.43 7.95
C LYS A 235 -11.34 -2.05 6.52
N VAL A 236 -10.57 -2.94 5.90
CA VAL A 236 -10.10 -2.80 4.53
C VAL A 236 -10.36 -4.08 3.78
N LYS A 237 -10.90 -3.95 2.57
CA LYS A 237 -11.13 -5.06 1.65
C LYS A 237 -10.06 -5.08 0.58
N LEU A 238 -9.45 -6.24 0.35
CA LEU A 238 -8.55 -6.51 -0.76
C LEU A 238 -9.21 -7.49 -1.72
N ILE A 239 -9.49 -7.05 -2.94
CA ILE A 239 -10.12 -7.87 -3.97
C ILE A 239 -9.05 -8.30 -4.97
N PHE A 240 -8.76 -9.60 -4.99
CA PHE A 240 -7.83 -10.23 -5.92
C PHE A 240 -8.59 -10.68 -7.17
N SER A 241 -8.47 -9.90 -8.25
CA SER A 241 -9.01 -10.29 -9.56
C SER A 241 -8.17 -11.40 -10.21
N ASP A 242 -8.67 -12.03 -11.25
CA ASP A 242 -7.91 -13.05 -11.97
C ASP A 242 -6.60 -12.47 -12.54
N PRO A 243 -5.47 -13.18 -12.35
CA PRO A 243 -4.20 -12.72 -12.89
C PRO A 243 -4.18 -12.80 -14.41
N VAL A 244 -3.49 -11.84 -15.02
CA VAL A 244 -3.31 -11.80 -16.47
C VAL A 244 -1.84 -11.94 -16.86
N LYS A 245 -1.59 -12.45 -18.05
CA LYS A 245 -0.24 -12.47 -18.65
C LYS A 245 -0.03 -11.21 -19.47
N SER A 246 1.13 -10.57 -19.31
CA SER A 246 1.44 -9.35 -20.06
C SER A 246 1.55 -9.56 -21.58
N GLU A 247 1.92 -10.75 -22.02
CA GLU A 247 2.10 -11.12 -23.43
C GLU A 247 0.80 -11.10 -24.27
N ILE A 248 -0.38 -11.23 -23.64
CA ILE A 248 -1.65 -11.22 -24.38
C ILE A 248 -2.06 -9.81 -24.84
N PHE A 249 -1.40 -8.79 -24.36
CA PHE A 249 -1.69 -7.40 -24.73
C PHE A 249 -0.73 -6.90 -25.81
N SER A 250 -1.28 -6.30 -26.85
CA SER A 250 -0.50 -5.80 -28.00
C SER A 250 0.52 -4.73 -27.62
N ASN A 251 0.25 -3.96 -26.56
CA ASN A 251 1.13 -2.93 -26.03
C ASN A 251 0.74 -2.56 -24.57
N ARG A 252 1.63 -1.79 -23.92
CA ARG A 252 1.43 -1.35 -22.54
C ARG A 252 0.20 -0.46 -22.33
N LYS A 253 -0.33 0.22 -23.34
CA LYS A 253 -1.53 1.05 -23.22
C LYS A 253 -2.77 0.18 -23.10
N HIS A 254 -2.87 -0.90 -23.87
CA HIS A 254 -3.97 -1.86 -23.77
C HIS A 254 -3.95 -2.58 -22.42
N LEU A 255 -2.77 -3.02 -21.96
CA LEU A 255 -2.61 -3.57 -20.61
C LEU A 255 -3.04 -2.58 -19.52
N ASN A 256 -2.62 -1.31 -19.63
CA ASN A 256 -2.99 -0.24 -18.71
C ASN A 256 -4.50 -0.06 -18.61
N ASN A 257 -5.16 0.06 -19.75
CA ASN A 257 -6.61 0.29 -19.81
C ASN A 257 -7.38 -0.89 -19.19
N TYR A 258 -6.98 -2.11 -19.51
CA TYR A 258 -7.58 -3.32 -18.95
C TYR A 258 -7.45 -3.37 -17.41
N LEU A 259 -6.26 -3.13 -16.89
CA LEU A 259 -6.01 -3.16 -15.44
C LEU A 259 -6.74 -2.01 -14.72
N GLN A 260 -6.78 -0.83 -15.33
CA GLN A 260 -7.52 0.30 -14.79
C GLN A 260 -9.03 0.03 -14.75
N GLU A 261 -9.59 -0.54 -15.80
CA GLU A 261 -11.01 -0.88 -15.90
C GLU A 261 -11.41 -1.88 -14.80
N ILE A 262 -10.66 -2.98 -14.65
CA ILE A 262 -10.94 -3.99 -13.62
C ILE A 262 -10.90 -3.37 -12.22
N ILE A 263 -9.80 -2.67 -11.89
CA ILE A 263 -9.63 -2.10 -10.56
C ILE A 263 -10.69 -1.02 -10.28
N THR A 264 -11.01 -0.19 -11.26
CA THR A 264 -12.04 0.85 -11.12
C THR A 264 -13.43 0.25 -10.95
N THR A 265 -13.76 -0.78 -11.71
CA THR A 265 -15.06 -1.48 -11.63
C THR A 265 -15.24 -2.12 -10.25
N ASN A 266 -14.25 -2.89 -9.78
CA ASN A 266 -14.27 -3.50 -8.46
C ASN A 266 -14.37 -2.45 -7.35
N TYR A 267 -13.61 -1.36 -7.48
CA TYR A 267 -13.65 -0.25 -6.54
C TYR A 267 -15.05 0.37 -6.46
N ASN A 268 -15.66 0.68 -7.60
CA ASN A 268 -17.00 1.28 -7.66
C ASN A 268 -18.06 0.35 -7.08
N ASN A 269 -18.01 -0.94 -7.40
CA ASN A 269 -18.98 -1.94 -6.90
C ASN A 269 -18.86 -2.15 -5.38
N SER A 270 -17.66 -2.03 -4.83
CA SER A 270 -17.42 -2.27 -3.40
C SER A 270 -17.64 -1.05 -2.53
N LYS A 271 -17.54 0.18 -3.07
CA LYS A 271 -17.79 1.40 -2.30
C LYS A 271 -19.28 1.78 -2.23
N SER A 272 -20.14 1.14 -3.01
CA SER A 272 -21.59 1.41 -3.08
C SER A 272 -22.41 0.48 -2.19
N LYS A 273 -21.78 -0.48 -1.54
CA LYS A 273 -22.37 -1.37 -0.53
C LYS A 273 -22.04 -0.85 0.86
#